data_8fde5f5a475ddcc82016aeaee8061227
#
_entry.id   8fde5f5a475ddcc82016aeaee8061227
#
_cell.length_a   1.000
_cell.length_b   1.000
_cell.length_c   1.000
_cell.angle_alpha   90.00
_cell.angle_beta   90.00
_cell.angle_gamma   90.00
#
_symmetry.space_group_name_H-M   'P 1'
#
loop_
_entity.id
_entity.type
_entity.pdbx_description
1 polymer ?
#
loop_
_entity_poly.entity_id
_entity_poly.type
_entity_poly.pdbx_seq_one_letter_code
_entity_poly.pdbx_strand_id
1 'polypeptide(L)'
;ACMNITGEATAFRLPNHTTTFICPQSDAMVGWMRTKPSYEEVYIADAPMDTVSQYRQGYTFPCLFHVGNYGWVLVNETGTAGNYVGCHLSDYDRNNGYTIAFPMQGEANGLGSTSAGIPLPGHTPWRTITVGDNLKPIVETTVAYDVVTPQYEPSEEYKPGRYTWSWIVWQDNSINYKDQVAFIDVAASMGYEYCLVDGCWDTNIGRERIAELSSYAQSKGVSLLLWYNSNGYQNDAPQTPKQCMNTSVNRRREMAWMKEIGVKGIKVDFFGGDKQHTMQLYEDILSDANEYGLQVIFHGCTLPRGWERMYPNFVASEAVLASENVFFTEDFARSQPFNLTIHPFVRNAVASMDWGGTIMNRYMSRNNKSRHRRYTSDILEMASAITNQTSVQCIAMQPNNLTDIPDMEIEWLKTVPTACDETQFIDGYPGRYVVLARRYGERWVVAGINAMKEPKELKLSLPMFAGKTVTVYDDQPLKKGEIWPQGRKAAKKVDKKGWLKVVIQPNGGLIIE
;
A
#
# COMPACT_ATOMS: atom_id res chain seq x y z
N ALA A 1 -23.84 3.78 -30.46
CA ALA A 1 -22.88 2.80 -31.01
C ALA A 1 -21.92 2.38 -29.88
N CYS A 2 -21.35 1.20 -29.97
CA CYS A 2 -20.27 0.72 -29.10
C CYS A 2 -19.10 0.25 -29.94
N MET A 3 -17.91 0.26 -29.35
CA MET A 3 -16.69 -0.18 -30.00
C MET A 3 -15.97 -1.18 -29.09
N ASN A 4 -15.36 -2.18 -29.69
CA ASN A 4 -14.51 -3.12 -29.01
C ASN A 4 -13.04 -2.78 -29.32
N ILE A 5 -12.31 -2.31 -28.33
CA ILE A 5 -10.90 -1.93 -28.44
C ILE A 5 -10.06 -3.18 -28.12
N THR A 6 -9.32 -3.66 -29.11
CA THR A 6 -8.51 -4.88 -29.00
C THR A 6 -7.05 -4.63 -28.71
N GLY A 7 -6.60 -3.38 -28.73
CA GLY A 7 -5.23 -2.98 -28.46
C GLY A 7 -5.00 -1.50 -28.72
N GLU A 8 -3.85 -1.00 -28.27
CA GLU A 8 -3.41 0.38 -28.45
C GLU A 8 -2.03 0.41 -29.13
N ALA A 9 -1.83 1.36 -30.05
CA ALA A 9 -0.55 1.58 -30.71
C ALA A 9 0.35 2.60 -29.99
N THR A 10 0.05 2.91 -28.71
CA THR A 10 0.85 3.81 -27.88
C THR A 10 2.17 3.16 -27.51
N ALA A 11 3.27 3.86 -27.68
CA ALA A 11 4.62 3.41 -27.37
C ALA A 11 5.44 4.48 -26.66
N PHE A 12 6.28 4.05 -25.71
CA PHE A 12 7.21 4.90 -24.98
C PHE A 12 8.63 4.53 -25.39
N ARG A 13 9.32 5.45 -26.05
CA ARG A 13 10.71 5.31 -26.50
C ARG A 13 11.61 6.19 -25.65
N LEU A 14 12.62 5.59 -25.06
CA LEU A 14 13.59 6.26 -24.20
C LEU A 14 15.00 6.06 -24.76
N PRO A 15 15.95 6.95 -24.45
CA PRO A 15 17.35 6.79 -24.85
C PRO A 15 17.97 5.49 -24.34
N ASN A 16 18.88 4.88 -25.11
CA ASN A 16 19.45 3.56 -24.80
C ASN A 16 20.22 3.46 -23.47
N HIS A 17 20.64 4.58 -22.90
CA HIS A 17 21.35 4.63 -21.61
C HIS A 17 20.41 4.76 -20.40
N THR A 18 19.12 4.57 -20.60
CA THR A 18 18.11 4.61 -19.55
C THR A 18 18.17 3.35 -18.70
N THR A 19 18.05 3.51 -17.38
CA THR A 19 17.82 2.41 -16.44
C THR A 19 16.40 2.44 -15.89
N THR A 20 15.94 1.30 -15.36
CA THR A 20 14.55 1.08 -15.03
C THR A 20 14.36 0.75 -13.56
N PHE A 21 13.20 1.19 -13.01
CA PHE A 21 12.68 0.87 -11.69
C PHE A 21 11.24 0.41 -11.89
N ILE A 22 11.05 -0.88 -12.14
CA ILE A 22 9.81 -1.45 -12.65
C ILE A 22 9.50 -2.80 -11.98
N CYS A 23 8.23 -3.17 -11.97
CA CYS A 23 7.73 -4.41 -11.39
C CYS A 23 7.18 -5.33 -12.48
N PRO A 24 7.57 -6.62 -12.54
CA PRO A 24 7.10 -7.50 -13.59
C PRO A 24 5.60 -7.81 -13.46
N GLN A 25 4.92 -7.93 -14.60
CA GLN A 25 3.58 -8.49 -14.68
C GLN A 25 3.68 -10.02 -14.57
N SER A 26 2.95 -10.63 -13.65
CA SER A 26 2.92 -12.09 -13.52
C SER A 26 1.99 -12.74 -14.56
N ASP A 27 2.19 -14.03 -14.83
CA ASP A 27 1.27 -14.82 -15.65
C ASP A 27 -0.13 -14.90 -15.03
N ALA A 28 -1.11 -15.20 -15.89
CA ALA A 28 -2.48 -15.36 -15.47
C ALA A 28 -2.69 -16.63 -14.63
N MET A 29 -3.43 -16.50 -13.54
CA MET A 29 -3.88 -17.60 -12.68
C MET A 29 -2.75 -18.49 -12.15
N VAL A 30 -1.58 -17.89 -11.90
CA VAL A 30 -0.45 -18.53 -11.23
C VAL A 30 -0.33 -18.04 -9.77
N GLY A 31 0.72 -18.50 -9.09
CA GLY A 31 1.00 -18.15 -7.71
C GLY A 31 0.10 -18.90 -6.73
N TRP A 32 0.12 -18.43 -5.50
CA TRP A 32 -0.64 -19.05 -4.44
C TRP A 32 -2.13 -19.07 -4.79
N MET A 33 -2.72 -20.26 -4.78
CA MET A 33 -4.17 -20.49 -5.02
C MET A 33 -4.73 -19.76 -6.27
N ARG A 34 -3.91 -19.58 -7.30
CA ARG A 34 -4.32 -18.99 -8.59
C ARG A 34 -4.89 -17.56 -8.44
N THR A 35 -4.23 -16.74 -7.63
CA THR A 35 -4.72 -15.39 -7.32
C THR A 35 -4.10 -14.28 -8.16
N LYS A 36 -3.10 -14.60 -9.01
CA LYS A 36 -2.42 -13.61 -9.86
C LYS A 36 -3.07 -13.47 -11.25
N PRO A 37 -2.84 -12.34 -11.93
CA PRO A 37 -2.03 -11.19 -11.53
C PRO A 37 -2.67 -10.34 -10.43
N SER A 38 -1.84 -9.86 -9.51
CA SER A 38 -2.24 -9.06 -8.34
C SER A 38 -1.20 -7.98 -8.00
N TYR A 39 -0.24 -7.71 -8.91
CA TYR A 39 0.85 -6.74 -8.78
C TYR A 39 1.82 -7.02 -7.60
N GLU A 40 1.73 -8.19 -7.01
CA GLU A 40 2.53 -8.64 -5.86
C GLU A 40 3.83 -9.30 -6.32
N GLU A 41 4.71 -8.51 -6.94
CA GLU A 41 6.03 -8.94 -7.39
C GLU A 41 7.12 -7.98 -6.89
N VAL A 42 8.38 -8.41 -6.96
CA VAL A 42 9.52 -7.60 -6.52
C VAL A 42 9.90 -6.61 -7.61
N TYR A 43 10.05 -5.34 -7.24
CA TYR A 43 10.60 -4.32 -8.11
C TYR A 43 12.06 -4.62 -8.45
N ILE A 44 12.45 -4.41 -9.70
CA ILE A 44 13.84 -4.31 -10.11
C ILE A 44 14.27 -2.85 -10.12
N ALA A 45 15.54 -2.59 -9.81
CA ALA A 45 16.10 -1.25 -9.71
C ALA A 45 17.41 -1.14 -10.51
N ASP A 46 17.63 0.00 -11.15
CA ASP A 46 18.83 0.29 -11.95
C ASP A 46 19.13 -0.76 -13.06
N ALA A 47 18.10 -1.45 -13.57
CA ALA A 47 18.27 -2.45 -14.62
C ALA A 47 18.28 -1.82 -16.02
N PRO A 48 19.04 -2.37 -17.00
CA PRO A 48 18.95 -1.95 -18.40
C PRO A 48 17.52 -2.13 -18.95
N MET A 49 17.10 -1.27 -19.88
CA MET A 49 15.77 -1.33 -20.50
C MET A 49 15.49 -2.64 -21.22
N ASP A 50 16.50 -3.25 -21.84
CA ASP A 50 16.37 -4.53 -22.57
C ASP A 50 16.38 -5.76 -21.65
N THR A 51 16.33 -5.56 -20.34
CA THR A 51 16.07 -6.65 -19.39
C THR A 51 14.69 -7.24 -19.68
N VAL A 52 14.64 -8.54 -19.95
CA VAL A 52 13.39 -9.26 -20.18
C VAL A 52 12.67 -9.46 -18.84
N SER A 53 11.36 -9.20 -18.81
CA SER A 53 10.56 -9.38 -17.59
C SER A 53 10.53 -10.85 -17.15
N GLN A 54 10.46 -11.06 -15.85
CA GLN A 54 10.55 -12.42 -15.25
C GLN A 54 9.58 -13.43 -15.88
N TYR A 55 8.38 -13.01 -16.24
CA TYR A 55 7.33 -13.87 -16.80
C TYR A 55 7.09 -13.62 -18.29
N ARG A 56 7.87 -12.74 -18.92
CA ARG A 56 7.70 -12.34 -20.33
C ARG A 56 6.31 -11.73 -20.64
N GLN A 57 5.68 -11.16 -19.63
CA GLN A 57 4.39 -10.47 -19.73
C GLN A 57 4.54 -8.95 -19.66
N GLY A 58 5.76 -8.44 -19.57
CA GLY A 58 6.02 -7.03 -19.41
C GLY A 58 5.95 -6.57 -17.95
N TYR A 59 5.52 -5.32 -17.73
CA TYR A 59 5.69 -4.62 -16.46
C TYR A 59 4.41 -3.89 -16.03
N THR A 60 4.07 -4.00 -14.75
CA THR A 60 2.93 -3.29 -14.15
C THR A 60 3.17 -1.80 -14.08
N PHE A 61 2.12 -0.99 -14.14
CA PHE A 61 2.22 0.41 -13.79
C PHE A 61 2.35 0.62 -12.27
N PRO A 62 2.96 1.74 -11.83
CA PRO A 62 3.74 2.71 -12.61
C PRO A 62 5.12 2.19 -12.97
N CYS A 63 5.70 2.75 -14.02
CA CYS A 63 7.06 2.43 -14.46
C CYS A 63 7.93 3.68 -14.38
N LEU A 64 9.03 3.62 -13.61
CA LEU A 64 9.96 4.72 -13.44
C LEU A 64 11.25 4.44 -14.22
N PHE A 65 11.74 5.47 -14.92
CA PHE A 65 12.93 5.43 -15.77
C PHE A 65 13.90 6.53 -15.37
N HIS A 66 15.19 6.18 -15.27
CA HIS A 66 16.27 7.12 -15.08
C HIS A 66 17.03 7.29 -16.39
N VAL A 67 16.90 8.46 -17.02
CA VAL A 67 17.45 8.76 -18.35
C VAL A 67 18.85 9.36 -18.19
N GLY A 68 19.79 8.59 -17.63
CA GLY A 68 21.18 9.02 -17.42
C GLY A 68 21.26 10.36 -16.67
N ASN A 69 22.01 11.30 -17.24
CA ASN A 69 22.17 12.65 -16.66
C ASN A 69 21.01 13.61 -17.01
N TYR A 70 20.01 13.17 -17.77
CA TYR A 70 18.91 14.03 -18.23
C TYR A 70 17.73 14.12 -17.27
N GLY A 71 17.59 13.12 -16.39
CA GLY A 71 16.52 13.15 -15.39
C GLY A 71 15.68 11.87 -15.32
N TRP A 72 14.44 12.01 -14.86
CA TRP A 72 13.54 10.93 -14.51
C TRP A 72 12.23 11.03 -15.28
N VAL A 73 11.66 9.88 -15.62
CA VAL A 73 10.36 9.75 -16.30
C VAL A 73 9.54 8.70 -15.60
N LEU A 74 8.35 9.08 -15.12
CA LEU A 74 7.36 8.16 -14.56
C LEU A 74 6.20 8.00 -15.53
N VAL A 75 5.94 6.78 -15.96
CA VAL A 75 4.81 6.43 -16.85
C VAL A 75 3.76 5.70 -16.02
N ASN A 76 2.50 6.12 -16.14
CA ASN A 76 1.40 5.56 -15.39
C ASN A 76 0.10 5.58 -16.20
N GLU A 77 -0.88 4.78 -15.75
CA GLU A 77 -2.27 4.76 -16.22
C GLU A 77 -3.19 5.29 -15.11
N THR A 78 -4.19 6.08 -15.47
CA THR A 78 -5.22 6.54 -14.53
C THR A 78 -6.57 6.73 -15.21
N GLY A 79 -7.66 6.78 -14.43
CA GLY A 79 -9.02 6.90 -14.94
C GLY A 79 -9.60 5.60 -15.49
N THR A 80 -9.07 4.45 -15.05
CA THR A 80 -9.58 3.12 -15.42
C THR A 80 -10.36 2.53 -14.25
N ALA A 81 -11.56 2.09 -14.54
CA ALA A 81 -12.42 1.26 -13.70
C ALA A 81 -13.27 0.37 -14.60
N GLY A 82 -14.55 0.19 -14.35
CA GLY A 82 -15.46 -0.61 -15.19
C GLY A 82 -15.61 -0.13 -16.65
N ASN A 83 -15.14 1.08 -16.95
CA ASN A 83 -15.16 1.66 -18.30
C ASN A 83 -14.12 1.07 -19.28
N TYR A 84 -13.10 0.36 -18.77
CA TYR A 84 -12.01 -0.15 -19.60
C TYR A 84 -11.33 -1.38 -18.97
N VAL A 85 -10.30 -1.93 -19.63
CA VAL A 85 -9.38 -2.92 -19.06
C VAL A 85 -8.24 -2.23 -18.33
N GLY A 86 -7.68 -2.85 -17.29
CA GLY A 86 -6.39 -2.43 -16.73
C GLY A 86 -5.26 -2.81 -17.69
N CYS A 87 -4.42 -1.84 -18.06
CA CYS A 87 -3.28 -2.09 -18.93
C CYS A 87 -1.96 -2.11 -18.16
N HIS A 88 -0.92 -2.56 -18.84
CA HIS A 88 0.46 -2.58 -18.37
C HIS A 88 1.42 -2.30 -19.54
N LEU A 89 2.73 -2.21 -19.32
CA LEU A 89 3.72 -2.09 -20.38
C LEU A 89 4.19 -3.46 -20.86
N SER A 90 4.43 -3.58 -22.16
CA SER A 90 5.14 -4.73 -22.74
C SER A 90 6.58 -4.82 -22.24
N ASP A 91 7.27 -5.92 -22.54
CA ASP A 91 8.73 -5.92 -22.58
C ASP A 91 9.23 -4.88 -23.60
N TYR A 92 10.47 -4.42 -23.40
CA TYR A 92 11.11 -3.47 -24.33
C TYR A 92 11.39 -4.14 -25.67
N ASP A 93 11.01 -3.47 -26.75
CA ASP A 93 11.38 -3.82 -28.12
C ASP A 93 12.23 -2.70 -28.73
N ARG A 94 13.33 -3.09 -29.40
CA ARG A 94 14.28 -2.11 -29.96
C ARG A 94 13.66 -1.20 -31.04
N ASN A 95 12.64 -1.67 -31.74
CA ASN A 95 11.99 -0.91 -32.80
C ASN A 95 10.80 -0.07 -32.27
N ASN A 96 10.06 -0.62 -31.29
CA ASN A 96 8.81 -0.04 -30.82
C ASN A 96 8.92 0.64 -29.45
N GLY A 97 9.94 0.31 -28.63
CA GLY A 97 10.00 0.74 -27.23
C GLY A 97 9.12 -0.12 -26.32
N TYR A 98 8.64 0.46 -25.24
CA TYR A 98 7.58 -0.12 -24.40
C TYR A 98 6.21 0.23 -24.99
N THR A 99 5.36 -0.75 -25.22
CA THR A 99 3.99 -0.56 -25.75
C THR A 99 2.95 -0.86 -24.69
N ILE A 100 1.73 -0.36 -24.86
CA ILE A 100 0.61 -0.72 -24.01
C ILE A 100 0.22 -2.18 -24.27
N ALA A 101 0.15 -2.97 -23.20
CA ALA A 101 -0.30 -4.35 -23.22
C ALA A 101 -1.64 -4.49 -22.48
N PHE A 102 -2.52 -5.29 -23.06
CA PHE A 102 -3.84 -5.61 -22.54
C PHE A 102 -3.80 -6.86 -21.64
N PRO A 103 -4.87 -7.15 -20.87
CA PRO A 103 -4.95 -8.35 -20.03
C PRO A 103 -4.72 -9.64 -20.82
N MET A 104 -4.19 -10.65 -20.14
CA MET A 104 -3.99 -11.99 -20.71
C MET A 104 -5.31 -12.77 -20.80
N GLN A 105 -5.44 -13.61 -21.81
CA GLN A 105 -6.66 -14.43 -22.02
C GLN A 105 -7.01 -15.29 -20.80
N GLY A 106 -6.00 -15.84 -20.11
CA GLY A 106 -6.18 -16.71 -18.94
C GLY A 106 -6.63 -16.01 -17.66
N GLU A 107 -6.54 -14.69 -17.57
CA GLU A 107 -6.97 -13.95 -16.37
C GLU A 107 -8.44 -14.23 -16.02
N ALA A 108 -8.76 -14.09 -14.74
CA ALA A 108 -10.10 -14.39 -14.21
C ALA A 108 -10.61 -15.80 -14.60
N ASN A 109 -9.69 -16.79 -14.58
CA ASN A 109 -9.98 -18.17 -14.95
C ASN A 109 -10.53 -18.33 -16.39
N GLY A 110 -10.09 -17.48 -17.32
CA GLY A 110 -10.53 -17.44 -18.71
C GLY A 110 -11.86 -16.71 -18.96
N LEU A 111 -12.52 -16.23 -17.91
CA LEU A 111 -13.77 -15.49 -18.04
C LEU A 111 -13.56 -14.07 -18.54
N GLY A 112 -14.51 -13.57 -19.31
CA GLY A 112 -14.50 -12.22 -19.87
C GLY A 112 -13.51 -12.03 -21.02
N SER A 113 -13.63 -10.87 -21.68
CA SER A 113 -12.79 -10.48 -22.83
C SER A 113 -11.52 -9.77 -22.36
N THR A 114 -10.44 -9.95 -23.12
CA THR A 114 -9.21 -9.14 -23.00
C THR A 114 -9.37 -7.76 -23.67
N SER A 115 -10.42 -7.57 -24.47
CA SER A 115 -10.73 -6.31 -25.14
C SER A 115 -11.59 -5.42 -24.24
N ALA A 116 -11.50 -4.10 -24.46
CA ALA A 116 -12.35 -3.14 -23.79
C ALA A 116 -13.56 -2.76 -24.66
N GLY A 117 -14.78 -2.92 -24.12
CA GLY A 117 -16.00 -2.41 -24.72
C GLY A 117 -16.29 -0.98 -24.26
N ILE A 118 -16.39 -0.03 -25.17
CA ILE A 118 -16.71 1.37 -24.85
C ILE A 118 -17.91 1.88 -25.64
N PRO A 119 -18.80 2.69 -25.04
CA PRO A 119 -19.83 3.40 -25.79
C PRO A 119 -19.22 4.53 -26.61
N LEU A 120 -19.89 4.96 -27.68
CA LEU A 120 -19.46 6.10 -28.48
C LEU A 120 -20.51 7.23 -28.40
N PRO A 121 -20.10 8.49 -28.18
CA PRO A 121 -18.70 8.93 -27.92
C PRO A 121 -18.17 8.43 -26.60
N GLY A 122 -16.86 8.14 -26.51
CA GLY A 122 -16.19 7.60 -25.33
C GLY A 122 -14.72 7.94 -25.30
N HIS A 123 -14.06 7.63 -24.19
CA HIS A 123 -12.66 7.90 -23.95
C HIS A 123 -11.95 6.65 -23.49
N THR A 124 -10.67 6.51 -23.85
CA THR A 124 -9.74 5.58 -23.22
C THR A 124 -9.21 6.16 -21.91
N PRO A 125 -8.64 5.36 -21.01
CA PRO A 125 -7.94 5.86 -19.84
C PRO A 125 -6.79 6.80 -20.19
N TRP A 126 -6.35 7.59 -19.23
CA TRP A 126 -5.19 8.45 -19.36
C TRP A 126 -3.89 7.65 -19.29
N ARG A 127 -2.97 7.97 -20.18
CA ARG A 127 -1.55 7.59 -20.11
C ARG A 127 -0.79 8.81 -19.64
N THR A 128 -0.29 8.79 -18.42
CA THR A 128 0.38 9.95 -17.82
C THR A 128 1.89 9.80 -17.88
N ILE A 129 2.58 10.91 -18.12
CA ILE A 129 4.03 10.99 -18.12
C ILE A 129 4.43 12.15 -17.22
N THR A 130 5.09 11.82 -16.09
CA THR A 130 5.68 12.83 -15.20
C THR A 130 7.17 12.85 -15.43
N VAL A 131 7.74 14.03 -15.65
CA VAL A 131 9.16 14.22 -15.93
C VAL A 131 9.82 15.18 -14.94
N GLY A 132 11.09 14.96 -14.64
CA GLY A 132 11.87 15.85 -13.78
C GLY A 132 13.35 15.69 -14.00
N ASP A 133 14.11 16.77 -13.82
CA ASP A 133 15.58 16.74 -13.75
C ASP A 133 16.08 16.08 -12.45
N ASN A 134 15.20 15.92 -11.48
CA ASN A 134 15.42 15.24 -10.22
C ASN A 134 14.14 14.48 -9.79
N LEU A 135 14.16 13.81 -8.63
CA LEU A 135 13.07 12.97 -8.15
C LEU A 135 11.90 13.74 -7.51
N LYS A 136 12.05 15.04 -7.26
CA LYS A 136 10.99 15.84 -6.60
C LYS A 136 9.66 15.82 -7.38
N PRO A 137 9.61 16.12 -8.70
CA PRO A 137 8.37 16.03 -9.46
C PRO A 137 7.77 14.63 -9.50
N ILE A 138 8.60 13.58 -9.38
CA ILE A 138 8.14 12.18 -9.38
C ILE A 138 7.42 11.85 -8.07
N VAL A 139 8.03 12.16 -6.93
CA VAL A 139 7.48 11.84 -5.61
C VAL A 139 6.28 12.71 -5.25
N GLU A 140 6.28 13.97 -5.70
CA GLU A 140 5.23 14.95 -5.42
C GLU A 140 4.13 14.99 -6.50
N THR A 141 4.13 14.04 -7.44
CA THR A 141 3.15 14.04 -8.55
C THR A 141 1.72 13.90 -8.05
N THR A 142 0.82 14.69 -8.60
CA THR A 142 -0.64 14.59 -8.39
C THR A 142 -1.39 14.24 -9.67
N VAL A 143 -0.67 14.07 -10.79
CA VAL A 143 -1.24 13.89 -12.13
C VAL A 143 -2.24 12.74 -12.19
N ALA A 144 -2.00 11.65 -11.44
CA ALA A 144 -2.93 10.51 -11.39
C ALA A 144 -4.33 10.89 -10.89
N TYR A 145 -4.43 11.94 -10.09
CA TYR A 145 -5.67 12.43 -9.49
C TYR A 145 -6.23 13.65 -10.22
N ASP A 146 -5.37 14.50 -10.79
CA ASP A 146 -5.76 15.79 -11.38
C ASP A 146 -6.62 15.63 -12.65
N VAL A 147 -6.43 14.53 -13.38
CA VAL A 147 -7.10 14.26 -14.66
C VAL A 147 -8.38 13.43 -14.53
N VAL A 148 -8.78 13.06 -13.31
CA VAL A 148 -9.99 12.27 -13.04
C VAL A 148 -11.00 13.03 -12.19
N THR A 149 -12.25 12.61 -12.25
CA THR A 149 -13.36 13.26 -11.54
C THR A 149 -14.06 12.28 -10.59
N PRO A 150 -14.65 12.76 -9.48
CA PRO A 150 -15.50 11.93 -8.64
C PRO A 150 -16.63 11.28 -9.44
N GLN A 151 -16.91 10.01 -9.18
CA GLN A 151 -17.97 9.25 -9.86
C GLN A 151 -19.30 9.37 -9.13
N TYR A 152 -19.27 9.58 -7.81
CA TYR A 152 -20.44 9.80 -6.96
C TYR A 152 -20.05 10.54 -5.69
N GLU A 153 -21.04 11.06 -4.99
CA GLU A 153 -20.88 11.73 -3.70
C GLU A 153 -20.77 10.72 -2.55
N PRO A 154 -20.04 11.04 -1.48
CA PRO A 154 -19.99 10.19 -0.29
C PRO A 154 -21.35 10.14 0.41
N SER A 155 -21.81 8.96 0.79
CA SER A 155 -23.05 8.77 1.53
C SER A 155 -22.95 9.19 3.01
N GLU A 156 -21.74 9.21 3.54
CA GLU A 156 -21.41 9.68 4.89
C GLU A 156 -19.95 10.16 4.94
N GLU A 157 -19.53 10.78 6.03
CA GLU A 157 -18.14 11.18 6.24
C GLU A 157 -17.28 9.94 6.52
N TYR A 158 -16.40 9.59 5.58
CA TYR A 158 -15.44 8.49 5.75
C TYR A 158 -14.22 8.99 6.52
N LYS A 159 -14.03 8.42 7.71
CA LYS A 159 -12.96 8.86 8.62
C LYS A 159 -11.64 8.17 8.32
N PRO A 160 -10.56 8.92 8.10
CA PRO A 160 -9.22 8.34 8.10
C PRO A 160 -8.87 7.81 9.49
N GLY A 161 -7.88 6.92 9.57
CA GLY A 161 -7.51 6.36 10.86
C GLY A 161 -6.46 5.27 10.78
N ARG A 162 -6.33 4.55 11.88
CA ARG A 162 -5.36 3.46 12.06
C ARG A 162 -6.09 2.21 12.45
N TYR A 163 -5.59 1.07 12.00
CA TYR A 163 -6.20 -0.21 12.37
C TYR A 163 -5.17 -1.22 12.88
N THR A 164 -5.61 -2.08 13.80
CA THR A 164 -4.89 -3.28 14.22
C THR A 164 -5.31 -4.48 13.39
N TRP A 165 -4.39 -5.41 13.17
CA TRP A 165 -4.60 -6.57 12.32
C TRP A 165 -3.87 -7.79 12.89
N SER A 166 -4.60 -8.75 13.43
CA SER A 166 -4.02 -9.90 14.11
C SER A 166 -3.30 -10.86 13.17
N TRP A 167 -3.82 -11.00 11.95
CA TRP A 167 -3.36 -12.02 11.01
C TRP A 167 -1.92 -11.83 10.56
N ILE A 168 -1.42 -10.58 10.49
CA ILE A 168 -0.10 -10.30 9.94
C ILE A 168 1.04 -11.06 10.63
N VAL A 169 0.94 -11.33 11.94
CA VAL A 169 1.93 -12.11 12.70
C VAL A 169 1.32 -13.38 13.31
N TRP A 170 0.06 -13.31 13.76
CA TRP A 170 -0.57 -14.45 14.44
C TRP A 170 -1.27 -15.41 13.49
N GLN A 171 -1.43 -15.04 12.21
CA GLN A 171 -1.97 -15.82 11.11
C GLN A 171 -3.39 -16.37 11.37
N ASP A 172 -3.81 -17.37 10.62
CA ASP A 172 -5.18 -17.92 10.63
C ASP A 172 -5.67 -18.32 12.02
N ASN A 173 -4.78 -18.80 12.88
CA ASN A 173 -5.13 -19.20 14.25
C ASN A 173 -5.61 -18.03 15.12
N SER A 174 -5.37 -16.79 14.72
CA SER A 174 -5.85 -15.60 15.42
C SER A 174 -7.29 -15.25 15.10
N ILE A 175 -7.87 -15.86 14.08
CA ILE A 175 -9.25 -15.59 13.70
C ILE A 175 -10.18 -16.39 14.62
N ASN A 176 -10.29 -15.91 15.84
CA ASN A 176 -11.16 -16.43 16.89
C ASN A 176 -11.60 -15.26 17.79
N TYR A 177 -12.69 -15.43 18.50
CA TYR A 177 -13.30 -14.37 19.31
C TYR A 177 -12.32 -13.75 20.32
N LYS A 178 -11.63 -14.61 21.08
CA LYS A 178 -10.73 -14.17 22.16
C LYS A 178 -9.58 -13.32 21.65
N ASP A 179 -8.93 -13.74 20.56
CA ASP A 179 -7.81 -13.01 20.00
C ASP A 179 -8.28 -11.69 19.37
N GLN A 180 -9.45 -11.65 18.74
CA GLN A 180 -10.00 -10.42 18.21
C GLN A 180 -10.32 -9.40 19.31
N VAL A 181 -10.84 -9.84 20.46
CA VAL A 181 -10.99 -8.97 21.66
C VAL A 181 -9.65 -8.36 22.06
N ALA A 182 -8.57 -9.15 22.09
CA ALA A 182 -7.25 -8.65 22.45
C ALA A 182 -6.76 -7.57 21.47
N PHE A 183 -7.00 -7.72 20.16
CA PHE A 183 -6.61 -6.71 19.16
C PHE A 183 -7.51 -5.47 19.17
N ILE A 184 -8.78 -5.60 19.49
CA ILE A 184 -9.66 -4.46 19.77
C ILE A 184 -9.15 -3.67 20.98
N ASP A 185 -8.73 -4.36 22.05
CA ASP A 185 -8.16 -3.73 23.24
C ASP A 185 -6.84 -3.00 22.94
N VAL A 186 -5.99 -3.56 22.07
CA VAL A 186 -4.79 -2.86 21.57
C VAL A 186 -5.20 -1.58 20.84
N ALA A 187 -6.13 -1.66 19.88
CA ALA A 187 -6.60 -0.51 19.14
C ALA A 187 -7.14 0.57 20.08
N ALA A 188 -7.97 0.19 21.04
CA ALA A 188 -8.54 1.11 22.04
C ALA A 188 -7.47 1.78 22.91
N SER A 189 -6.48 1.01 23.40
CA SER A 189 -5.40 1.52 24.26
C SER A 189 -4.45 2.47 23.51
N MET A 190 -4.31 2.27 22.18
CA MET A 190 -3.51 3.13 21.31
C MET A 190 -4.30 4.32 20.73
N GLY A 191 -5.61 4.40 20.97
CA GLY A 191 -6.48 5.42 20.39
C GLY A 191 -6.68 5.23 18.88
N TYR A 192 -6.62 3.99 18.38
CA TYR A 192 -6.85 3.67 16.98
C TYR A 192 -8.32 3.50 16.68
N GLU A 193 -8.70 3.86 15.46
CA GLU A 193 -10.08 3.95 15.02
C GLU A 193 -10.67 2.59 14.66
N TYR A 194 -9.83 1.64 14.21
CA TYR A 194 -10.31 0.40 13.59
C TYR A 194 -9.56 -0.85 14.07
N CYS A 195 -10.23 -2.00 13.92
CA CYS A 195 -9.64 -3.33 14.04
C CYS A 195 -10.14 -4.18 12.87
N LEU A 196 -9.21 -4.76 12.10
CA LEU A 196 -9.52 -5.66 10.98
C LEU A 196 -9.61 -7.10 11.45
N VAL A 197 -10.76 -7.74 11.20
CA VAL A 197 -10.97 -9.20 11.34
C VAL A 197 -10.78 -9.84 9.97
N ASP A 198 -9.73 -10.63 9.82
CA ASP A 198 -9.33 -11.23 8.54
C ASP A 198 -10.12 -12.48 8.15
N GLY A 199 -9.81 -13.10 7.03
CA GLY A 199 -10.53 -14.21 6.40
C GLY A 199 -10.86 -15.37 7.32
N CYS A 200 -11.89 -16.13 6.98
CA CYS A 200 -12.48 -17.23 7.75
C CYS A 200 -13.21 -16.82 9.06
N TRP A 201 -13.49 -15.55 9.25
CA TRP A 201 -14.24 -15.10 10.42
C TRP A 201 -15.65 -15.68 10.48
N ASP A 202 -16.29 -15.92 9.33
CA ASP A 202 -17.63 -16.49 9.21
C ASP A 202 -17.71 -17.95 9.70
N THR A 203 -16.66 -18.72 9.46
CA THR A 203 -16.57 -20.13 9.88
C THR A 203 -16.00 -20.30 11.29
N ASN A 204 -15.04 -19.46 11.68
CA ASN A 204 -14.31 -19.60 12.94
C ASN A 204 -14.97 -18.86 14.10
N ILE A 205 -15.64 -17.75 13.82
CA ILE A 205 -16.30 -16.90 14.83
C ILE A 205 -17.83 -16.95 14.65
N GLY A 206 -18.30 -16.80 13.42
CA GLY A 206 -19.72 -16.77 13.08
C GLY A 206 -20.34 -15.38 13.20
N ARG A 207 -21.43 -15.15 12.46
CA ARG A 207 -22.07 -13.84 12.29
C ARG A 207 -22.61 -13.24 13.59
N GLU A 208 -23.24 -14.06 14.44
CA GLU A 208 -23.74 -13.61 15.73
C GLU A 208 -22.62 -13.09 16.62
N ARG A 209 -21.52 -13.83 16.70
CA ARG A 209 -20.38 -13.42 17.52
C ARG A 209 -19.58 -12.26 16.89
N ILE A 210 -19.60 -12.08 15.59
CA ILE A 210 -19.08 -10.85 14.96
C ILE A 210 -19.93 -9.63 15.33
N ALA A 211 -21.26 -9.78 15.42
CA ALA A 211 -22.11 -8.69 15.91
C ALA A 211 -21.81 -8.34 17.38
N GLU A 212 -21.55 -9.33 18.24
CA GLU A 212 -21.09 -9.11 19.63
C GLU A 212 -19.72 -8.40 19.66
N LEU A 213 -18.76 -8.84 18.82
CA LEU A 213 -17.44 -8.19 18.70
C LEU A 213 -17.56 -6.74 18.23
N SER A 214 -18.45 -6.46 17.27
CA SER A 214 -18.70 -5.11 16.81
C SER A 214 -19.26 -4.22 17.93
N SER A 215 -20.21 -4.72 18.68
CA SER A 215 -20.75 -4.02 19.85
C SER A 215 -19.69 -3.77 20.92
N TYR A 216 -18.83 -4.77 21.17
CA TYR A 216 -17.70 -4.63 22.09
C TYR A 216 -16.71 -3.56 21.61
N ALA A 217 -16.32 -3.62 20.33
CA ALA A 217 -15.40 -2.63 19.73
C ALA A 217 -15.97 -1.21 19.86
N GLN A 218 -17.24 -1.02 19.50
CA GLN A 218 -17.91 0.28 19.61
C GLN A 218 -17.92 0.80 21.05
N SER A 219 -18.11 -0.08 22.04
CA SER A 219 -18.03 0.30 23.47
C SER A 219 -16.66 0.79 23.89
N LYS A 220 -15.61 0.48 23.11
CA LYS A 220 -14.22 0.92 23.31
C LYS A 220 -13.82 2.07 22.38
N GLY A 221 -14.74 2.60 21.56
CA GLY A 221 -14.46 3.63 20.56
C GLY A 221 -13.74 3.13 19.30
N VAL A 222 -13.80 1.82 19.05
CA VAL A 222 -13.19 1.16 17.88
C VAL A 222 -14.29 0.62 16.96
N SER A 223 -14.08 0.68 15.65
CA SER A 223 -14.98 0.06 14.67
C SER A 223 -14.30 -1.12 13.97
N LEU A 224 -15.08 -2.13 13.59
CA LEU A 224 -14.57 -3.28 12.86
C LEU A 224 -14.46 -2.98 11.36
N LEU A 225 -13.43 -3.56 10.75
CA LEU A 225 -13.33 -3.82 9.31
C LEU A 225 -13.38 -5.33 9.11
N LEU A 226 -14.06 -5.82 8.07
CA LEU A 226 -14.22 -7.25 7.80
C LEU A 226 -13.61 -7.65 6.45
N TRP A 227 -12.94 -8.78 6.43
CA TRP A 227 -12.35 -9.35 5.21
C TRP A 227 -13.37 -10.17 4.40
N TYR A 228 -13.28 -10.09 3.07
CA TYR A 228 -14.06 -10.89 2.12
C TYR A 228 -13.20 -11.33 0.94
N ASN A 229 -13.45 -12.53 0.42
CA ASN A 229 -13.00 -12.92 -0.91
C ASN A 229 -13.83 -12.19 -1.97
N SER A 230 -13.19 -11.66 -3.01
CA SER A 230 -13.85 -10.84 -4.04
C SER A 230 -14.94 -11.61 -4.81
N ASN A 231 -14.72 -12.89 -5.03
CA ASN A 231 -15.65 -13.72 -5.81
C ASN A 231 -15.77 -15.16 -5.28
N GLY A 232 -14.71 -15.97 -5.27
CA GLY A 232 -14.68 -17.33 -4.81
C GLY A 232 -14.81 -18.39 -5.91
N TYR A 233 -14.92 -18.01 -7.19
CA TYR A 233 -14.91 -18.95 -8.34
C TYR A 233 -13.80 -18.64 -9.36
N GLN A 234 -13.17 -17.48 -9.29
CA GLN A 234 -12.03 -17.09 -10.12
C GLN A 234 -10.68 -17.36 -9.47
N ASN A 235 -10.66 -17.92 -8.27
CA ASN A 235 -9.46 -18.32 -7.55
C ASN A 235 -9.75 -19.55 -6.71
N ASP A 236 -8.70 -20.23 -6.26
CA ASP A 236 -8.77 -21.44 -5.43
C ASP A 236 -8.49 -21.14 -3.94
N ALA A 237 -8.42 -19.87 -3.54
CA ALA A 237 -8.15 -19.49 -2.15
C ALA A 237 -9.21 -20.08 -1.20
N PRO A 238 -8.80 -20.75 -0.11
CA PRO A 238 -9.72 -21.40 0.80
C PRO A 238 -10.46 -20.43 1.72
N GLN A 239 -9.94 -19.22 1.90
CA GLN A 239 -10.49 -18.25 2.84
C GLN A 239 -11.91 -17.81 2.46
N THR A 240 -12.75 -17.80 3.46
CA THR A 240 -14.15 -17.35 3.41
C THR A 240 -14.31 -16.02 4.19
N PRO A 241 -15.41 -15.25 4.02
CA PRO A 241 -16.59 -15.49 3.18
C PRO A 241 -16.30 -15.44 1.68
N LYS A 242 -16.88 -16.37 0.93
CA LYS A 242 -16.83 -16.43 -0.54
C LYS A 242 -18.20 -16.19 -1.14
N GLN A 243 -18.25 -15.80 -2.42
CA GLN A 243 -19.50 -15.60 -3.18
C GLN A 243 -20.44 -14.56 -2.54
N CYS A 244 -19.86 -13.66 -1.75
CA CYS A 244 -20.60 -12.58 -1.10
C CYS A 244 -20.44 -11.25 -1.82
N MET A 245 -19.31 -11.04 -2.53
CA MET A 245 -18.99 -9.77 -3.18
C MET A 245 -19.19 -9.78 -4.70
N ASN A 246 -19.34 -10.94 -5.33
CA ASN A 246 -19.35 -11.12 -6.78
C ASN A 246 -20.66 -10.74 -7.47
N THR A 247 -21.79 -10.72 -6.76
CA THR A 247 -23.10 -10.31 -7.31
C THR A 247 -23.71 -9.20 -6.47
N SER A 248 -24.41 -8.27 -7.10
CA SER A 248 -25.07 -7.15 -6.42
C SER A 248 -26.04 -7.62 -5.33
N VAL A 249 -26.82 -8.67 -5.60
CA VAL A 249 -27.79 -9.22 -4.61
C VAL A 249 -27.08 -9.69 -3.34
N ASN A 250 -26.02 -10.48 -3.49
CA ASN A 250 -25.26 -11.00 -2.34
C ASN A 250 -24.52 -9.89 -1.62
N ARG A 251 -23.83 -9.03 -2.37
CA ARG A 251 -23.06 -7.91 -1.86
C ARG A 251 -23.91 -6.96 -1.01
N ARG A 252 -25.05 -6.53 -1.54
CA ARG A 252 -25.96 -5.61 -0.84
C ARG A 252 -26.58 -6.25 0.42
N ARG A 253 -26.82 -7.55 0.42
CA ARG A 253 -27.28 -8.29 1.62
C ARG A 253 -26.22 -8.28 2.71
N GLU A 254 -24.97 -8.58 2.36
CA GLU A 254 -23.84 -8.53 3.30
C GLU A 254 -23.63 -7.11 3.84
N MET A 255 -23.61 -6.12 2.98
CA MET A 255 -23.38 -4.71 3.36
C MET A 255 -24.51 -4.14 4.22
N ALA A 256 -25.75 -4.54 3.98
CA ALA A 256 -26.89 -4.17 4.83
C ALA A 256 -26.72 -4.72 6.25
N TRP A 257 -26.33 -5.99 6.39
CA TRP A 257 -26.03 -6.60 7.68
C TRP A 257 -24.83 -5.91 8.37
N MET A 258 -23.75 -5.63 7.63
CA MET A 258 -22.59 -4.91 8.19
C MET A 258 -22.96 -3.53 8.72
N LYS A 259 -23.78 -2.79 7.98
CA LYS A 259 -24.30 -1.49 8.42
C LYS A 259 -25.12 -1.61 9.70
N GLU A 260 -25.99 -2.61 9.78
CA GLU A 260 -26.84 -2.87 10.96
C GLU A 260 -26.01 -3.11 12.22
N ILE A 261 -24.92 -3.88 12.12
CA ILE A 261 -24.06 -4.20 13.27
C ILE A 261 -22.95 -3.16 13.51
N GLY A 262 -22.86 -2.10 12.71
CA GLY A 262 -21.92 -0.98 12.90
C GLY A 262 -20.51 -1.20 12.38
N VAL A 263 -20.28 -2.14 11.46
CA VAL A 263 -19.02 -2.29 10.71
C VAL A 263 -18.82 -1.08 9.82
N LYS A 264 -17.59 -0.59 9.70
CA LYS A 264 -17.25 0.67 8.98
C LYS A 264 -16.46 0.48 7.69
N GLY A 265 -16.04 -0.73 7.38
CA GLY A 265 -15.34 -0.99 6.13
C GLY A 265 -15.08 -2.46 5.86
N ILE A 266 -14.60 -2.72 4.66
CA ILE A 266 -14.26 -4.05 4.18
C ILE A 266 -12.88 -4.08 3.54
N LYS A 267 -12.18 -5.21 3.74
CA LYS A 267 -11.01 -5.60 2.96
C LYS A 267 -11.45 -6.70 2.00
N VAL A 268 -11.33 -6.46 0.69
CA VAL A 268 -11.75 -7.42 -0.34
C VAL A 268 -10.53 -7.90 -1.12
N ASP A 269 -10.39 -9.21 -1.26
CA ASP A 269 -9.15 -9.86 -1.67
C ASP A 269 -9.33 -10.82 -2.88
N PHE A 270 -8.25 -11.09 -3.64
CA PHE A 270 -8.12 -12.14 -4.66
C PHE A 270 -8.91 -11.91 -5.96
N PHE A 271 -8.62 -10.83 -6.68
CA PHE A 271 -9.33 -10.47 -7.92
C PHE A 271 -8.87 -11.22 -9.17
N GLY A 272 -7.59 -11.55 -9.30
CA GLY A 272 -7.07 -12.41 -10.38
C GLY A 272 -7.06 -11.77 -11.76
N GLY A 273 -6.75 -10.49 -11.89
CA GLY A 273 -6.50 -9.85 -13.19
C GLY A 273 -7.10 -8.47 -13.42
N ASP A 274 -7.00 -8.03 -14.69
CA ASP A 274 -7.26 -6.66 -15.14
C ASP A 274 -8.30 -6.58 -16.26
N LYS A 275 -9.00 -7.68 -16.59
CA LYS A 275 -10.07 -7.65 -17.60
C LYS A 275 -11.19 -6.69 -17.21
N GLN A 276 -11.91 -6.14 -18.19
CA GLN A 276 -12.94 -5.13 -17.94
C GLN A 276 -14.00 -5.59 -16.91
N HIS A 277 -14.42 -6.85 -16.95
CA HIS A 277 -15.40 -7.34 -15.99
C HIS A 277 -14.83 -7.44 -14.55
N THR A 278 -13.51 -7.66 -14.40
CA THR A 278 -12.84 -7.58 -13.09
C THR A 278 -12.77 -6.12 -12.63
N MET A 279 -12.43 -5.20 -13.54
CA MET A 279 -12.45 -3.77 -13.25
C MET A 279 -13.87 -3.29 -12.88
N GLN A 280 -14.91 -3.82 -13.53
CA GLN A 280 -16.31 -3.55 -13.18
C GLN A 280 -16.63 -4.06 -11.77
N LEU A 281 -16.09 -5.19 -11.35
CA LEU A 281 -16.31 -5.72 -9.99
C LEU A 281 -15.74 -4.78 -8.91
N TYR A 282 -14.57 -4.17 -9.13
CA TYR A 282 -14.05 -3.15 -8.22
C TYR A 282 -15.00 -1.96 -8.08
N GLU A 283 -15.50 -1.43 -9.20
CA GLU A 283 -16.44 -0.30 -9.21
C GLU A 283 -17.78 -0.66 -8.56
N ASP A 284 -18.30 -1.85 -8.85
CA ASP A 284 -19.54 -2.35 -8.25
C ASP A 284 -19.44 -2.48 -6.72
N ILE A 285 -18.32 -3.01 -6.22
CA ILE A 285 -18.06 -3.13 -4.78
C ILE A 285 -17.98 -1.74 -4.14
N LEU A 286 -17.24 -0.82 -4.75
CA LEU A 286 -17.10 0.55 -4.25
C LEU A 286 -18.46 1.28 -4.21
N SER A 287 -19.22 1.20 -5.29
CA SER A 287 -20.52 1.85 -5.41
C SER A 287 -21.54 1.29 -4.41
N ASP A 288 -21.67 -0.04 -4.32
CA ASP A 288 -22.58 -0.66 -3.35
C ASP A 288 -22.13 -0.36 -1.91
N ALA A 289 -20.82 -0.43 -1.62
CA ALA A 289 -20.28 -0.12 -0.30
C ALA A 289 -20.58 1.33 0.13
N ASN A 290 -20.51 2.28 -0.80
CA ASN A 290 -20.85 3.67 -0.52
C ASN A 290 -22.31 3.83 -0.06
N GLU A 291 -23.26 3.12 -0.66
CA GLU A 291 -24.67 3.18 -0.23
C GLU A 291 -24.88 2.70 1.22
N TYR A 292 -23.98 1.85 1.71
CA TYR A 292 -24.05 1.31 3.08
C TYR A 292 -23.06 1.98 4.05
N GLY A 293 -22.36 3.03 3.63
CA GLY A 293 -21.41 3.76 4.47
C GLY A 293 -20.16 2.97 4.83
N LEU A 294 -19.66 2.13 3.90
CA LEU A 294 -18.50 1.28 4.10
C LEU A 294 -17.29 1.80 3.31
N GLN A 295 -16.16 1.92 3.99
CA GLN A 295 -14.84 2.13 3.37
C GLN A 295 -14.33 0.81 2.78
N VAL A 296 -13.52 0.90 1.73
CA VAL A 296 -13.02 -0.27 1.00
C VAL A 296 -11.51 -0.25 0.87
N ILE A 297 -10.88 -1.37 1.27
CA ILE A 297 -9.47 -1.70 1.04
C ILE A 297 -9.43 -2.90 0.12
N PHE A 298 -8.60 -2.87 -0.93
CA PHE A 298 -8.41 -4.00 -1.82
C PHE A 298 -7.06 -4.68 -1.61
N HIS A 299 -7.07 -6.01 -1.59
CA HIS A 299 -5.89 -6.87 -1.60
C HIS A 299 -5.95 -7.86 -2.76
N GLY A 300 -4.84 -8.58 -3.06
CA GLY A 300 -4.80 -9.47 -4.21
C GLY A 300 -5.34 -8.81 -5.48
N CYS A 301 -4.93 -7.61 -5.78
CA CYS A 301 -5.65 -6.65 -6.62
C CYS A 301 -4.76 -5.93 -7.62
N THR A 302 -5.40 -5.22 -8.55
CA THR A 302 -4.74 -4.34 -9.50
C THR A 302 -4.31 -3.01 -8.86
N LEU A 303 -3.44 -2.24 -9.56
CA LEU A 303 -3.13 -0.86 -9.21
C LEU A 303 -4.40 -0.01 -9.22
N PRO A 304 -4.68 0.78 -8.18
CA PRO A 304 -5.73 1.79 -8.23
C PRO A 304 -5.30 2.92 -9.18
N ARG A 305 -6.24 3.38 -9.99
CA ARG A 305 -5.97 4.29 -11.11
C ARG A 305 -6.74 5.60 -10.95
N GLY A 306 -6.34 6.39 -9.95
CA GLY A 306 -7.03 7.64 -9.59
C GLY A 306 -8.26 7.41 -8.69
N TRP A 307 -8.40 6.22 -8.12
CA TRP A 307 -9.60 5.82 -7.36
C TRP A 307 -9.80 6.61 -6.08
N GLU A 308 -8.73 7.13 -5.49
CA GLU A 308 -8.79 8.00 -4.29
C GLU A 308 -9.63 9.27 -4.55
N ARG A 309 -9.63 9.76 -5.79
CA ARG A 309 -10.46 10.89 -6.21
C ARG A 309 -11.79 10.46 -6.82
N MET A 310 -11.80 9.32 -7.53
CA MET A 310 -13.00 8.84 -8.23
C MET A 310 -14.05 8.31 -7.25
N TYR A 311 -13.64 7.69 -6.17
CA TYR A 311 -14.52 6.98 -5.23
C TYR A 311 -14.24 7.44 -3.79
N PRO A 312 -15.15 8.19 -3.16
CA PRO A 312 -14.89 8.79 -1.85
C PRO A 312 -14.71 7.77 -0.70
N ASN A 313 -15.21 6.55 -0.86
CA ASN A 313 -15.07 5.46 0.09
C ASN A 313 -13.92 4.49 -0.22
N PHE A 314 -13.15 4.72 -1.29
CA PHE A 314 -11.91 3.98 -1.55
C PHE A 314 -10.80 4.45 -0.62
N VAL A 315 -10.15 3.52 0.06
CA VAL A 315 -9.05 3.81 1.00
C VAL A 315 -7.70 3.55 0.37
N ALA A 316 -7.44 2.31 0.00
CA ALA A 316 -6.17 1.86 -0.53
C ALA A 316 -6.29 0.50 -1.21
N SER A 317 -5.29 0.18 -2.00
CA SER A 317 -5.04 -1.17 -2.51
C SER A 317 -3.67 -1.63 -2.05
N GLU A 318 -3.51 -2.95 -1.84
CA GLU A 318 -2.19 -3.56 -1.68
C GLU A 318 -1.36 -3.35 -2.96
N ALA A 319 -1.64 -4.11 -4.01
CA ALA A 319 -1.02 -4.03 -5.34
C ALA A 319 0.52 -3.88 -5.30
N VAL A 320 1.16 -4.59 -4.38
CA VAL A 320 2.61 -4.75 -4.18
C VAL A 320 2.85 -6.05 -3.43
N LEU A 321 4.08 -6.53 -3.41
CA LEU A 321 4.50 -7.58 -2.49
C LEU A 321 4.68 -6.97 -1.10
N ALA A 322 3.61 -6.97 -0.29
CA ALA A 322 3.48 -6.20 0.94
C ALA A 322 4.14 -6.85 2.17
N SER A 323 4.01 -6.21 3.32
CA SER A 323 4.74 -6.54 4.55
C SER A 323 4.38 -7.91 5.16
N GLU A 324 3.25 -8.52 4.80
CA GLU A 324 2.92 -9.89 5.20
C GLU A 324 4.02 -10.89 4.82
N ASN A 325 4.75 -10.60 3.74
CA ASN A 325 5.87 -11.40 3.28
C ASN A 325 7.08 -11.37 4.25
N VAL A 326 7.15 -10.38 5.15
CA VAL A 326 8.11 -10.36 6.26
C VAL A 326 7.89 -11.55 7.20
N PHE A 327 6.63 -11.93 7.41
CA PHE A 327 6.29 -13.13 8.16
C PHE A 327 6.55 -14.41 7.37
N PHE A 328 6.26 -14.43 6.06
CA PHE A 328 6.34 -15.65 5.27
C PHE A 328 7.77 -16.12 5.05
N THR A 329 8.71 -15.22 4.74
CA THR A 329 10.09 -15.60 4.44
C THR A 329 11.12 -14.68 5.09
N GLU A 330 12.23 -15.28 5.53
CA GLU A 330 13.37 -14.51 6.04
C GLU A 330 14.03 -13.66 4.95
N ASP A 331 14.05 -14.14 3.72
CA ASP A 331 14.63 -13.40 2.58
C ASP A 331 13.86 -12.11 2.31
N PHE A 332 12.52 -12.15 2.39
CA PHE A 332 11.73 -10.92 2.27
C PHE A 332 11.95 -10.00 3.48
N ALA A 333 12.03 -10.54 4.69
CA ALA A 333 12.34 -9.74 5.88
C ALA A 333 13.68 -9.01 5.75
N ARG A 334 14.68 -9.63 5.10
CA ARG A 334 15.97 -8.98 4.77
C ARG A 334 15.84 -7.90 3.70
N SER A 335 14.93 -8.07 2.74
CA SER A 335 14.71 -7.14 1.62
C SER A 335 13.71 -6.02 1.93
N GLN A 336 13.03 -6.06 3.06
CA GLN A 336 12.01 -5.07 3.43
C GLN A 336 12.50 -3.62 3.34
N PRO A 337 13.72 -3.25 3.78
CA PRO A 337 14.21 -1.89 3.63
C PRO A 337 14.32 -1.42 2.17
N PHE A 338 14.73 -2.32 1.25
CA PHE A 338 14.73 -2.03 -0.18
C PHE A 338 13.30 -1.70 -0.68
N ASN A 339 12.31 -2.52 -0.34
CA ASN A 339 10.93 -2.30 -0.75
C ASN A 339 10.38 -0.98 -0.20
N LEU A 340 10.62 -0.68 1.08
CA LEU A 340 10.19 0.57 1.71
C LEU A 340 10.87 1.82 1.13
N THR A 341 12.04 1.69 0.53
CA THR A 341 12.76 2.81 -0.08
C THR A 341 12.52 2.94 -1.59
N ILE A 342 11.88 1.97 -2.24
CA ILE A 342 11.51 2.08 -3.66
C ILE A 342 10.06 2.56 -3.85
N HIS A 343 9.12 2.10 -3.03
CA HIS A 343 7.68 2.40 -3.22
C HIS A 343 7.33 3.89 -3.24
N PRO A 344 7.93 4.78 -2.44
CA PRO A 344 7.63 6.21 -2.52
C PRO A 344 7.93 6.86 -3.87
N PHE A 345 8.78 6.23 -4.69
CA PHE A 345 9.15 6.73 -6.03
C PHE A 345 8.35 6.08 -7.16
N VAL A 346 7.65 5.00 -6.89
CA VAL A 346 6.89 4.21 -7.88
C VAL A 346 5.47 3.97 -7.40
N ARG A 347 5.14 2.79 -6.90
CA ARG A 347 3.79 2.35 -6.55
C ARG A 347 3.02 3.36 -5.68
N ASN A 348 3.64 3.90 -4.66
CA ASN A 348 3.00 4.82 -3.71
C ASN A 348 3.10 6.30 -4.12
N ALA A 349 3.85 6.62 -5.19
CA ALA A 349 3.85 7.96 -5.77
C ALA A 349 2.56 8.30 -6.51
N VAL A 350 1.87 7.30 -7.07
CA VAL A 350 0.69 7.48 -7.93
C VAL A 350 -0.63 7.04 -7.29
N ALA A 351 -0.57 6.30 -6.17
CA ALA A 351 -1.77 5.77 -5.52
C ALA A 351 -1.51 5.40 -4.05
N SER A 352 -2.55 5.44 -3.22
CA SER A 352 -2.53 4.95 -1.85
C SER A 352 -2.17 3.46 -1.79
N MET A 353 -1.50 3.04 -0.72
CA MET A 353 -0.93 1.70 -0.61
C MET A 353 -1.16 1.12 0.79
N ASP A 354 -1.88 0.01 0.88
CA ASP A 354 -2.01 -0.74 2.13
C ASP A 354 -0.85 -1.70 2.29
N TRP A 355 0.24 -1.20 2.85
CA TRP A 355 1.49 -1.94 3.06
C TRP A 355 1.42 -2.91 4.23
N GLY A 356 0.61 -2.63 5.26
CA GLY A 356 0.57 -3.41 6.49
C GLY A 356 1.83 -3.27 7.35
N GLY A 357 2.46 -2.09 7.36
CA GLY A 357 3.74 -1.84 8.01
C GLY A 357 3.69 -1.59 9.51
N THR A 358 4.82 -1.11 10.03
CA THR A 358 5.01 -0.82 11.46
C THR A 358 4.92 -2.10 12.30
N ILE A 359 5.64 -3.14 11.86
CA ILE A 359 5.74 -4.42 12.57
C ILE A 359 6.71 -4.24 13.73
N MET A 360 6.19 -4.09 14.95
CA MET A 360 7.02 -3.86 16.13
C MET A 360 7.56 -5.15 16.75
N ASN A 361 6.99 -6.31 16.44
CA ASN A 361 7.59 -7.60 16.82
C ASN A 361 8.98 -7.74 16.21
N ARG A 362 9.93 -8.20 17.02
CA ARG A 362 11.31 -8.48 16.60
C ARG A 362 11.47 -9.85 15.95
N TYR A 363 10.61 -10.80 16.32
CA TYR A 363 10.53 -12.14 15.72
C TYR A 363 9.14 -12.37 15.15
N MET A 364 9.08 -13.07 14.03
CA MET A 364 7.82 -13.34 13.29
C MET A 364 7.07 -14.50 13.93
N SER A 365 6.68 -14.32 15.18
CA SER A 365 5.92 -15.30 15.97
C SER A 365 5.07 -14.61 17.02
N ARG A 366 4.00 -15.29 17.43
CA ARG A 366 3.08 -14.82 18.47
C ARG A 366 3.77 -14.51 19.81
N ASN A 367 4.77 -15.29 20.17
CA ASN A 367 5.54 -15.11 21.42
C ASN A 367 6.70 -14.11 21.28
N ASN A 368 6.91 -13.53 20.10
CA ASN A 368 8.03 -12.62 19.77
C ASN A 368 9.43 -13.17 20.10
N LYS A 369 9.62 -14.50 20.01
CA LYS A 369 10.87 -15.19 20.42
C LYS A 369 11.31 -16.30 19.47
N SER A 370 10.48 -16.67 18.50
CA SER A 370 10.72 -17.79 17.59
C SER A 370 10.52 -17.40 16.13
N ARG A 371 10.84 -18.32 15.20
CA ARG A 371 10.94 -18.06 13.75
C ARG A 371 12.10 -17.10 13.43
N HIS A 372 12.14 -16.61 12.19
CA HIS A 372 13.13 -15.60 11.81
C HIS A 372 12.78 -14.22 12.39
N ARG A 373 13.76 -13.36 12.40
CA ARG A 373 13.64 -12.01 12.93
C ARG A 373 13.23 -11.00 11.85
N ARG A 374 12.74 -9.86 12.28
CA ARG A 374 12.74 -8.62 11.51
C ARG A 374 14.17 -8.09 11.39
N TYR A 375 14.51 -7.47 10.25
CA TYR A 375 15.86 -6.93 9.96
C TYR A 375 15.92 -5.41 10.01
N THR A 376 14.80 -4.75 10.16
CA THR A 376 14.65 -3.29 10.30
C THR A 376 14.75 -2.87 11.76
N SER A 377 15.12 -1.61 12.02
CA SER A 377 15.05 -1.03 13.36
C SER A 377 13.62 -0.68 13.76
N ASP A 378 13.39 -0.45 15.05
CA ASP A 378 12.10 0.02 15.55
C ASP A 378 11.77 1.41 14.95
N ILE A 379 12.75 2.31 14.86
CA ILE A 379 12.55 3.65 14.27
C ILE A 379 12.27 3.57 12.76
N LEU A 380 12.84 2.61 12.03
CA LEU A 380 12.49 2.40 10.62
C LEU A 380 11.03 1.98 10.49
N GLU A 381 10.57 1.03 11.31
CA GLU A 381 9.16 0.61 11.30
C GLU A 381 8.22 1.78 11.59
N MET A 382 8.54 2.61 12.59
CA MET A 382 7.80 3.84 12.87
C MET A 382 7.82 4.80 11.66
N ALA A 383 8.99 5.03 11.05
CA ALA A 383 9.13 5.91 9.89
C ALA A 383 8.32 5.42 8.69
N SER A 384 8.15 4.11 8.52
CA SER A 384 7.34 3.52 7.44
C SER A 384 5.88 3.97 7.49
N ALA A 385 5.35 4.28 8.66
CA ALA A 385 4.01 4.83 8.83
C ALA A 385 3.83 6.22 8.19
N ILE A 386 4.92 6.93 7.95
CA ILE A 386 4.92 8.25 7.30
C ILE A 386 5.35 8.15 5.84
N THR A 387 6.36 7.33 5.51
CA THR A 387 6.84 7.18 4.13
C THR A 387 5.84 6.47 3.23
N ASN A 388 5.05 5.54 3.77
CA ASN A 388 3.89 4.96 3.08
C ASN A 388 2.68 5.88 3.20
N GLN A 389 1.83 5.90 2.18
CA GLN A 389 0.65 6.74 2.13
C GLN A 389 -0.62 5.92 1.97
N THR A 390 -1.53 6.10 2.92
CA THR A 390 -2.93 5.69 2.87
C THR A 390 -3.73 6.50 3.89
N SER A 391 -5.04 6.64 3.71
CA SER A 391 -5.90 7.36 4.66
C SER A 391 -6.33 6.52 5.86
N VAL A 392 -6.37 5.20 5.71
CA VAL A 392 -6.58 4.25 6.82
C VAL A 392 -5.43 3.27 6.83
N GLN A 393 -4.60 3.36 7.87
CA GLN A 393 -3.30 2.70 7.89
C GLN A 393 -3.23 1.56 8.90
N CYS A 394 -2.69 0.43 8.47
CA CYS A 394 -2.30 -0.65 9.36
C CYS A 394 -1.10 -0.23 10.22
N ILE A 395 -1.26 -0.35 11.53
CA ILE A 395 -0.16 -0.33 12.49
C ILE A 395 -0.09 -1.73 13.09
N ALA A 396 0.86 -2.52 12.62
CA ALA A 396 0.92 -3.95 12.89
C ALA A 396 1.45 -4.27 14.30
N MET A 397 0.89 -3.60 15.30
CA MET A 397 1.19 -3.85 16.71
C MET A 397 0.47 -5.10 17.21
N GLN A 398 1.17 -5.84 18.04
CA GLN A 398 0.68 -7.03 18.72
C GLN A 398 0.40 -6.71 20.20
N PRO A 399 -0.45 -7.47 20.92
CA PRO A 399 -0.71 -7.22 22.33
C PRO A 399 0.53 -7.13 23.22
N ASN A 400 1.57 -7.94 22.95
CA ASN A 400 2.83 -7.91 23.67
C ASN A 400 3.62 -6.60 23.48
N ASN A 401 3.43 -5.89 22.37
CA ASN A 401 4.17 -4.67 22.08
C ASN A 401 3.83 -3.54 23.06
N LEU A 402 2.67 -3.58 23.70
CA LEU A 402 2.32 -2.60 24.75
C LEU A 402 3.28 -2.63 25.96
N THR A 403 4.05 -3.70 26.12
CA THR A 403 4.97 -3.90 27.26
C THR A 403 6.41 -4.19 26.86
N ASP A 404 6.68 -4.59 25.61
CA ASP A 404 8.01 -5.06 25.19
C ASP A 404 8.77 -4.07 24.29
N ILE A 405 8.16 -2.92 23.95
CA ILE A 405 8.84 -1.83 23.24
C ILE A 405 8.97 -0.59 24.14
N PRO A 406 9.93 0.32 23.86
CA PRO A 406 10.15 1.52 24.66
C PRO A 406 8.95 2.46 24.72
N ASP A 407 8.72 3.08 25.88
CA ASP A 407 7.60 4.04 26.08
C ASP A 407 7.58 5.17 25.05
N MET A 408 8.75 5.70 24.66
CA MET A 408 8.83 6.78 23.67
C MET A 408 8.27 6.36 22.31
N GLU A 409 8.40 5.09 21.95
CA GLU A 409 7.87 4.53 20.70
C GLU A 409 6.36 4.33 20.80
N ILE A 410 5.87 3.79 21.93
CA ILE A 410 4.43 3.69 22.21
C ILE A 410 3.77 5.06 22.13
N GLU A 411 4.34 6.07 22.80
CA GLU A 411 3.78 7.41 22.82
C GLU A 411 3.71 8.05 21.42
N TRP A 412 4.74 7.83 20.59
CA TRP A 412 4.71 8.32 19.22
C TRP A 412 3.67 7.55 18.37
N LEU A 413 3.62 6.22 18.49
CA LEU A 413 2.68 5.36 17.75
C LEU A 413 1.22 5.67 18.07
N LYS A 414 0.89 6.15 19.27
CA LYS A 414 -0.45 6.67 19.61
C LYS A 414 -0.84 7.90 18.78
N THR A 415 0.12 8.67 18.29
CA THR A 415 -0.10 9.94 17.61
C THR A 415 0.21 9.90 16.11
N VAL A 416 0.48 8.72 15.53
CA VAL A 416 0.74 8.57 14.08
C VAL A 416 -0.39 9.20 13.28
N PRO A 417 -0.09 10.23 12.48
CA PRO A 417 -1.10 10.85 11.64
C PRO A 417 -1.35 10.01 10.38
N THR A 418 -2.53 10.17 9.81
CA THR A 418 -2.94 9.59 8.52
C THR A 418 -3.57 10.67 7.65
N ALA A 419 -3.80 10.38 6.36
CA ALA A 419 -4.41 11.33 5.42
C ALA A 419 -3.64 12.67 5.34
N CYS A 420 -2.43 12.63 4.79
CA CYS A 420 -1.61 13.85 4.64
C CYS A 420 -2.22 14.81 3.60
N ASP A 421 -2.05 16.12 3.85
CA ASP A 421 -2.48 17.20 2.95
C ASP A 421 -1.43 17.52 1.89
N GLU A 422 -0.16 17.27 2.19
CA GLU A 422 0.96 17.63 1.32
C GLU A 422 2.14 16.69 1.55
N THR A 423 2.82 16.33 0.46
CA THR A 423 4.08 15.58 0.48
C THR A 423 5.18 16.44 -0.14
N GLN A 424 6.32 16.54 0.53
CA GLN A 424 7.53 17.15 -0.01
C GLN A 424 8.67 16.12 -0.03
N PHE A 425 9.30 15.97 -1.18
CA PHE A 425 10.52 15.19 -1.33
C PHE A 425 11.71 15.98 -0.77
N ILE A 426 12.44 15.41 0.15
CA ILE A 426 13.61 16.05 0.78
C ILE A 426 14.91 15.49 0.19
N ASP A 427 15.08 14.17 0.16
CA ASP A 427 16.24 13.49 -0.39
C ASP A 427 15.95 12.02 -0.62
N GLY A 428 16.68 11.36 -1.53
CA GLY A 428 16.51 9.93 -1.73
C GLY A 428 17.01 9.42 -3.07
N TYR A 429 17.06 8.08 -3.15
CA TYR A 429 17.28 7.33 -4.39
C TYR A 429 16.53 6.01 -4.30
N PRO A 430 15.72 5.63 -5.30
CA PRO A 430 14.85 4.45 -5.23
C PRO A 430 15.62 3.18 -4.89
N GLY A 431 15.14 2.44 -3.87
CA GLY A 431 15.76 1.22 -3.38
C GLY A 431 17.01 1.40 -2.51
N ARG A 432 17.44 2.63 -2.24
CA ARG A 432 18.61 2.93 -1.40
C ARG A 432 18.25 3.66 -0.13
N TYR A 433 17.61 4.81 -0.23
CA TYR A 433 17.13 5.59 0.91
C TYR A 433 16.07 6.59 0.46
N VAL A 434 15.26 7.04 1.41
CA VAL A 434 14.24 8.06 1.16
C VAL A 434 14.08 8.95 2.38
N VAL A 435 13.88 10.24 2.17
CA VAL A 435 13.46 11.21 3.19
C VAL A 435 12.34 12.05 2.62
N LEU A 436 11.18 12.00 3.28
CA LEU A 436 9.98 12.74 2.92
C LEU A 436 9.54 13.63 4.07
N ALA A 437 8.94 14.78 3.76
CA ALA A 437 8.17 15.57 4.70
C ALA A 437 6.68 15.50 4.31
N ARG A 438 5.81 15.25 5.29
CA ARG A 438 4.36 15.24 5.10
C ARG A 438 3.67 16.17 6.07
N ARG A 439 2.70 16.93 5.56
CA ARG A 439 1.88 17.84 6.35
C ARG A 439 0.51 17.24 6.62
N TYR A 440 0.08 17.36 7.87
CA TYR A 440 -1.20 16.91 8.38
C TYR A 440 -1.82 18.09 9.15
N GLY A 441 -2.68 18.89 8.50
CA GLY A 441 -3.10 20.17 9.03
C GLY A 441 -1.90 21.12 9.17
N GLU A 442 -1.61 21.56 10.39
CA GLU A 442 -0.43 22.38 10.69
C GLU A 442 0.81 21.58 11.11
N ARG A 443 0.66 20.27 11.35
CA ARG A 443 1.75 19.39 11.79
C ARG A 443 2.55 18.89 10.58
N TRP A 444 3.86 19.13 10.60
CA TRP A 444 4.81 18.52 9.70
C TRP A 444 5.52 17.35 10.38
N VAL A 445 5.66 16.25 9.65
CA VAL A 445 6.47 15.10 10.04
C VAL A 445 7.42 14.77 8.91
N VAL A 446 8.72 14.77 9.21
CA VAL A 446 9.75 14.29 8.28
C VAL A 446 10.10 12.86 8.66
N ALA A 447 10.10 11.96 7.70
CA ALA A 447 10.49 10.58 7.92
C ALA A 447 11.54 10.14 6.89
N GLY A 448 12.51 9.36 7.35
CA GLY A 448 13.57 8.83 6.52
C GLY A 448 13.86 7.36 6.79
N ILE A 449 14.24 6.63 5.74
CA ILE A 449 14.62 5.21 5.79
C ILE A 449 15.89 5.01 4.99
N ASN A 450 16.83 4.22 5.52
CA ASN A 450 18.06 3.83 4.85
C ASN A 450 18.10 2.30 4.65
N ALA A 451 18.12 1.85 3.40
CA ALA A 451 18.26 0.46 3.01
C ALA A 451 19.70 0.05 2.68
N MET A 452 20.64 0.98 2.77
CA MET A 452 22.07 0.70 2.47
C MET A 452 22.75 0.01 3.66
N LYS A 453 23.86 -0.63 3.36
CA LYS A 453 24.69 -1.33 4.38
C LYS A 453 25.51 -0.37 5.26
N GLU A 454 25.65 0.87 4.82
CA GLU A 454 26.43 1.92 5.50
C GLU A 454 25.51 3.00 6.07
N PRO A 455 25.91 3.68 7.16
CA PRO A 455 25.19 4.83 7.66
C PRO A 455 25.09 5.91 6.56
N LYS A 456 23.93 6.53 6.45
CA LYS A 456 23.71 7.63 5.51
C LYS A 456 23.76 8.97 6.23
N GLU A 457 24.83 9.73 6.00
CA GLU A 457 24.95 11.10 6.47
C GLU A 457 24.23 12.05 5.52
N LEU A 458 23.37 12.91 6.05
CA LEU A 458 22.56 13.85 5.28
C LEU A 458 22.58 15.24 5.91
N LYS A 459 22.51 16.25 5.05
CA LYS A 459 22.21 17.64 5.42
C LYS A 459 20.87 18.00 4.80
N LEU A 460 19.82 17.93 5.62
CA LEU A 460 18.44 18.11 5.18
C LEU A 460 18.07 19.58 5.11
N SER A 461 17.36 19.98 4.06
CA SER A 461 16.71 21.28 3.94
C SER A 461 15.26 21.17 4.43
N LEU A 462 14.98 21.76 5.58
CA LEU A 462 13.71 21.70 6.29
C LEU A 462 13.18 23.11 6.58
N PRO A 463 12.74 23.86 5.55
CA PRO A 463 12.30 25.26 5.73
C PRO A 463 11.12 25.39 6.67
N MET A 464 10.24 24.37 6.78
CA MET A 464 9.11 24.32 7.69
C MET A 464 9.53 24.37 9.18
N PHE A 465 10.77 24.01 9.47
CA PHE A 465 11.35 24.01 10.83
C PHE A 465 12.45 25.05 11.03
N ALA A 466 12.66 25.97 10.08
CA ALA A 466 13.72 26.96 10.15
C ALA A 466 13.73 27.72 11.48
N GLY A 467 14.87 27.72 12.19
CA GLY A 467 15.03 28.37 13.48
C GLY A 467 14.33 27.70 14.66
N LYS A 468 13.61 26.59 14.45
CA LYS A 468 12.89 25.87 15.52
C LYS A 468 13.75 24.79 16.17
N THR A 469 13.38 24.40 17.38
CA THR A 469 13.85 23.15 18.00
C THR A 469 12.82 22.07 17.69
N VAL A 470 13.29 20.96 17.15
CA VAL A 470 12.49 19.81 16.74
C VAL A 470 12.81 18.59 17.59
N THR A 471 11.85 17.68 17.69
CA THR A 471 12.08 16.35 18.24
C THR A 471 12.56 15.42 17.12
N VAL A 472 13.65 14.71 17.36
CA VAL A 472 14.22 13.74 16.43
C VAL A 472 14.19 12.36 17.09
N TYR A 473 13.60 11.40 16.36
CA TYR A 473 13.71 9.97 16.66
C TYR A 473 14.66 9.37 15.64
N ASP A 474 15.73 8.77 16.10
CA ASP A 474 16.74 8.12 15.24
C ASP A 474 17.30 6.86 15.92
N ASP A 475 18.03 6.07 15.17
CA ASP A 475 18.74 4.89 15.68
C ASP A 475 20.14 5.23 16.12
N GLN A 476 20.55 4.70 17.29
CA GLN A 476 21.95 4.72 17.68
C GLN A 476 22.76 3.70 16.85
N PRO A 477 24.06 3.93 16.65
CA PRO A 477 24.91 2.92 16.04
C PRO A 477 24.80 1.57 16.77
N LEU A 478 24.72 0.48 16.00
CA LEU A 478 24.63 -0.87 16.54
C LEU A 478 25.89 -1.20 17.34
N LYS A 479 25.75 -1.57 18.60
CA LYS A 479 26.87 -1.96 19.45
C LYS A 479 27.26 -3.42 19.19
N LYS A 480 28.52 -3.75 19.50
CA LYS A 480 29.05 -5.13 19.36
C LYS A 480 28.20 -6.10 20.18
N GLY A 481 27.66 -7.13 19.54
CA GLY A 481 26.82 -8.16 20.15
C GLY A 481 25.32 -7.84 20.20
N GLU A 482 24.91 -6.62 19.84
CA GLU A 482 23.49 -6.28 19.65
C GLU A 482 23.03 -6.70 18.26
N ILE A 483 21.74 -7.01 18.14
CA ILE A 483 21.11 -7.40 16.86
C ILE A 483 20.26 -6.25 16.30
N TRP A 484 19.68 -5.43 17.17
CA TRP A 484 18.93 -4.24 16.82
C TRP A 484 19.56 -3.00 17.46
N PRO A 485 19.62 -1.88 16.73
CA PRO A 485 20.01 -0.61 17.33
C PRO A 485 18.96 -0.15 18.33
N GLN A 486 19.36 0.61 19.32
CA GLN A 486 18.44 1.27 20.23
C GLN A 486 17.91 2.55 19.59
N GLY A 487 16.60 2.75 19.62
CA GLY A 487 15.97 4.01 19.27
C GLY A 487 16.34 5.12 20.26
N ARG A 488 16.42 6.32 19.77
CA ARG A 488 16.72 7.52 20.57
C ARG A 488 15.74 8.63 20.25
N LYS A 489 15.31 9.37 21.27
CA LYS A 489 14.55 10.61 21.16
C LYS A 489 15.42 11.75 21.66
N ALA A 490 15.60 12.81 20.86
CA ALA A 490 16.43 13.97 21.22
C ALA A 490 15.87 15.26 20.63
N ALA A 491 16.06 16.38 21.34
CA ALA A 491 15.80 17.70 20.81
C ALA A 491 17.00 18.15 19.96
N LYS A 492 16.75 18.66 18.76
CA LYS A 492 17.78 19.23 17.89
C LYS A 492 17.35 20.59 17.35
N LYS A 493 18.30 21.50 17.19
CA LYS A 493 18.06 22.83 16.64
C LYS A 493 18.24 22.80 15.13
N VAL A 494 17.20 23.16 14.39
CA VAL A 494 17.29 23.48 12.96
C VAL A 494 17.84 24.91 12.84
N ASP A 495 18.81 25.14 11.98
CA ASP A 495 19.38 26.46 11.83
C ASP A 495 18.38 27.48 11.23
N LYS A 496 18.73 28.75 11.22
CA LYS A 496 17.84 29.83 10.72
C LYS A 496 17.54 29.72 9.22
N LYS A 497 18.35 28.97 8.47
CA LYS A 497 18.18 28.70 7.04
C LYS A 497 17.42 27.41 6.78
N GLY A 498 17.03 26.68 7.81
CA GLY A 498 16.30 25.41 7.70
C GLY A 498 17.17 24.18 7.54
N TRP A 499 18.48 24.24 7.82
CA TRP A 499 19.37 23.09 7.68
C TRP A 499 19.50 22.26 8.96
N LEU A 500 19.49 20.94 8.81
CA LEU A 500 19.75 19.99 9.89
C LEU A 500 20.64 18.86 9.39
N LYS A 501 21.72 18.54 10.13
CA LYS A 501 22.53 17.35 9.89
C LYS A 501 21.99 16.15 10.63
N VAL A 502 21.85 15.03 9.96
CA VAL A 502 21.36 13.76 10.51
C VAL A 502 22.17 12.59 9.97
N VAL A 503 22.08 11.46 10.66
CA VAL A 503 22.62 10.17 10.20
C VAL A 503 21.52 9.14 10.33
N ILE A 504 21.23 8.40 9.26
CA ILE A 504 20.30 7.27 9.27
C ILE A 504 21.14 5.98 9.24
N GLN A 505 21.03 5.15 10.27
CA GLN A 505 21.79 3.92 10.38
C GLN A 505 21.37 2.88 9.31
N PRO A 506 22.21 1.87 9.01
CA PRO A 506 21.82 0.78 8.09
C PRO A 506 20.54 0.09 8.55
N ASN A 507 19.58 -0.12 7.65
CA ASN A 507 18.24 -0.64 7.94
C ASN A 507 17.54 0.11 9.07
N GLY A 508 17.87 1.39 9.21
CA GLY A 508 17.38 2.29 10.25
C GLY A 508 16.45 3.36 9.73
N GLY A 509 15.88 4.09 10.67
CA GLY A 509 14.90 5.14 10.41
C GLY A 509 15.25 6.49 11.04
N LEU A 510 14.46 7.47 10.65
CA LEU A 510 14.51 8.84 11.13
C LEU A 510 13.11 9.42 11.15
N ILE A 511 12.75 10.10 12.24
CA ILE A 511 11.52 10.92 12.31
C ILE A 511 11.89 12.27 12.92
N ILE A 512 11.37 13.35 12.34
CA ILE A 512 11.56 14.74 12.82
C ILE A 512 10.21 15.43 12.85
N GLU A 513 9.89 16.05 13.98
CA GLU A 513 8.66 16.82 14.17
C GLU A 513 8.81 18.01 15.13
#